data_a7864b9678f40dcb7d979bf71eaad953
#
_entry.id   a7864b9678f40dcb7d979bf71eaad953
#
_cell.length_a   1.000
_cell.length_b   1.000
_cell.length_c   1.000
_cell.angle_alpha   90.00
_cell.angle_beta   90.00
_cell.angle_gamma   90.00
#
_symmetry.space_group_name_H-M   'P 1'
#
loop_
_entity.id
_entity.type
_entity.pdbx_description
1 polymer ?
#
loop_
_entity_poly.entity_id
_entity_poly.type
_entity_poly.pdbx_seq_one_letter_code
_entity_poly.pdbx_strand_id
1 'polypeptide(L)'
;MYHEITMKSSLREVYAHPVGHDILKKILLQAGMQDKLLTSRLTGSLSLQVLSVLTKKMLDDAFWQTFLHLLNSEQDRPDGGDGELIKKWWKEAVFYQIYPRSFCDTNGDGIGDLKGIIGKLDYLHTLGADAVWLSPIYDSPNDDNGYDIRDYHKIMKEFGTMEEFDALLSGLHQRGMRLIMDLVVNHTSDEHEWFREAVRDPYSPFHDYYIFRENEDGREPNNWTSFFGQGKYGDAWRYIPQNDEWALHLFSKKQMDLNWDNPRLRSEIIS
;
A
#
# COMPACT_ATOMS: atom_id res chain seq x y z
N MET A 1 18.98 25.73 -8.75
CA MET A 1 18.38 26.38 -7.58
C MET A 1 16.94 26.72 -7.97
N TYR A 2 15.95 26.07 -7.40
CA TYR A 2 14.55 26.44 -7.61
C TYR A 2 14.31 27.77 -6.87
N HIS A 3 13.65 28.70 -7.53
CA HIS A 3 13.22 29.94 -6.89
C HIS A 3 12.12 29.63 -5.88
N GLU A 4 12.10 30.37 -4.78
CA GLU A 4 11.03 30.30 -3.79
C GLU A 4 9.67 30.54 -4.47
N ILE A 5 8.75 29.61 -4.29
CA ILE A 5 7.37 29.73 -4.80
C ILE A 5 6.54 30.52 -3.80
N THR A 6 5.91 31.58 -4.28
CA THR A 6 5.07 32.48 -3.48
C THR A 6 3.68 32.62 -4.13
N MET A 7 2.75 33.27 -3.44
CA MET A 7 1.42 33.58 -4.02
C MET A 7 1.51 34.42 -5.32
N LYS A 8 2.63 35.05 -5.59
CA LYS A 8 2.87 35.80 -6.83
C LYS A 8 3.39 34.93 -7.96
N SER A 9 3.89 33.74 -7.66
CA SER A 9 4.37 32.79 -8.67
C SER A 9 3.25 32.35 -9.60
N SER A 10 3.59 32.19 -10.87
CA SER A 10 2.64 31.75 -11.88
C SER A 10 2.36 30.24 -11.80
N LEU A 11 1.23 29.82 -12.29
CA LEU A 11 0.87 28.40 -12.37
C LEU A 11 1.90 27.60 -13.18
N ARG A 12 2.54 28.23 -14.19
CA ARG A 12 3.61 27.62 -14.98
C ARG A 12 4.87 27.38 -14.16
N GLU A 13 5.25 28.31 -13.29
CA GLU A 13 6.40 28.14 -12.39
C GLU A 13 6.13 27.01 -11.39
N VAL A 14 4.92 26.96 -10.83
CA VAL A 14 4.51 25.86 -9.96
C VAL A 14 4.49 24.53 -10.70
N TYR A 15 4.02 24.48 -11.92
CA TYR A 15 4.00 23.26 -12.75
C TYR A 15 5.41 22.81 -13.17
N ALA A 16 6.35 23.73 -13.26
CA ALA A 16 7.77 23.42 -13.50
C ALA A 16 8.49 22.89 -12.24
N HIS A 17 7.90 23.09 -11.05
CA HIS A 17 8.43 22.56 -9.80
C HIS A 17 8.01 21.11 -9.62
N PRO A 18 8.90 20.12 -9.32
CA PRO A 18 8.57 18.70 -9.25
C PRO A 18 7.36 18.40 -8.37
N VAL A 19 7.38 18.84 -7.12
CA VAL A 19 6.26 18.68 -6.17
C VAL A 19 5.00 19.40 -6.66
N GLY A 20 5.15 20.60 -7.20
CA GLY A 20 4.04 21.38 -7.76
C GLY A 20 3.39 20.71 -8.95
N HIS A 21 4.19 20.11 -9.83
CA HIS A 21 3.73 19.33 -10.97
C HIS A 21 2.82 18.17 -10.50
N ASP A 22 3.30 17.39 -9.54
CA ASP A 22 2.56 16.20 -9.07
C ASP A 22 1.26 16.57 -8.36
N ILE A 23 1.27 17.60 -7.51
CA ILE A 23 0.08 18.08 -6.82
C ILE A 23 -0.96 18.61 -7.82
N LEU A 24 -0.54 19.50 -8.74
CA LEU A 24 -1.44 20.08 -9.73
C LEU A 24 -2.03 19.01 -10.65
N LYS A 25 -1.23 18.04 -11.05
CA LYS A 25 -1.67 16.93 -11.90
C LYS A 25 -2.72 16.06 -11.18
N LYS A 26 -2.54 15.78 -9.90
CA LYS A 26 -3.53 15.07 -9.08
C LYS A 26 -4.83 15.84 -8.94
N ILE A 27 -4.76 17.16 -8.68
CA ILE A 27 -5.96 18.01 -8.58
C ILE A 27 -6.72 18.02 -9.89
N LEU A 28 -6.04 18.17 -11.04
CA LEU A 28 -6.69 18.15 -12.35
C LEU A 28 -7.34 16.79 -12.64
N LEU A 29 -6.66 15.71 -12.31
CA LEU A 29 -7.18 14.36 -12.50
C LEU A 29 -8.47 14.16 -11.70
N GLN A 30 -8.49 14.59 -10.44
CA GLN A 30 -9.70 14.53 -9.59
C GLN A 30 -10.83 15.42 -10.09
N ALA A 31 -10.49 16.57 -10.72
CA ALA A 31 -11.46 17.45 -11.33
C ALA A 31 -11.92 17.02 -12.74
N GLY A 32 -11.42 15.90 -13.27
CA GLY A 32 -11.70 15.44 -14.63
C GLY A 32 -11.15 16.36 -15.73
N MET A 33 -10.12 17.15 -15.43
CA MET A 33 -9.57 18.17 -16.32
C MET A 33 -8.24 17.71 -16.94
N GLN A 34 -7.92 18.20 -18.13
CA GLN A 34 -6.70 17.84 -18.86
C GLN A 34 -5.53 18.77 -18.54
N ASP A 35 -4.31 18.24 -18.52
CA ASP A 35 -3.04 18.96 -18.28
C ASP A 35 -2.81 20.17 -19.22
N LYS A 36 -3.40 20.17 -20.40
CA LYS A 36 -3.32 21.27 -21.38
C LYS A 36 -3.76 22.61 -20.81
N LEU A 37 -4.60 22.62 -19.79
CA LEU A 37 -5.01 23.84 -19.10
C LEU A 37 -3.84 24.53 -18.38
N LEU A 38 -2.91 23.77 -17.78
CA LEU A 38 -1.76 24.30 -17.04
C LEU A 38 -0.66 24.83 -17.96
N THR A 39 -0.53 24.25 -19.16
CA THR A 39 0.51 24.61 -20.12
C THR A 39 0.06 25.68 -21.12
N SER A 40 -1.22 26.08 -21.12
CA SER A 40 -1.73 27.11 -22.02
C SER A 40 -1.10 28.49 -21.71
N ARG A 41 -1.04 29.36 -22.72
CA ARG A 41 -0.45 30.70 -22.58
C ARG A 41 -1.26 31.59 -21.62
N LEU A 42 -2.55 31.40 -21.56
CA LEU A 42 -3.48 32.23 -20.77
C LEU A 42 -3.52 31.78 -19.29
N THR A 43 -3.80 30.49 -19.05
CA THR A 43 -3.94 29.97 -17.70
C THR A 43 -2.60 29.77 -16.98
N GLY A 44 -1.56 29.35 -17.72
CA GLY A 44 -0.21 29.18 -17.17
C GLY A 44 0.46 30.45 -16.64
N SER A 45 -0.02 31.65 -17.08
CA SER A 45 0.48 32.95 -16.59
C SER A 45 -0.28 33.48 -15.38
N LEU A 46 -1.37 32.86 -14.96
CA LEU A 46 -2.11 33.26 -13.75
C LEU A 46 -1.27 33.01 -12.51
N SER A 47 -1.24 33.98 -11.60
CA SER A 47 -0.58 33.81 -10.30
C SER A 47 -1.44 32.97 -9.37
N LEU A 48 -0.79 32.31 -8.37
CA LEU A 48 -1.50 31.59 -7.33
C LEU A 48 -2.48 32.48 -6.57
N GLN A 49 -2.16 33.77 -6.42
CA GLN A 49 -3.05 34.75 -5.79
C GLN A 49 -4.35 34.93 -6.57
N VAL A 50 -4.30 34.99 -7.89
CA VAL A 50 -5.51 35.07 -8.74
C VAL A 50 -6.31 33.77 -8.65
N LEU A 51 -5.62 32.64 -8.68
CA LEU A 51 -6.24 31.34 -8.54
C LEU A 51 -6.93 31.15 -7.19
N SER A 52 -6.31 31.62 -6.09
CA SER A 52 -6.92 31.53 -4.75
C SER A 52 -8.24 32.29 -4.65
N VAL A 53 -8.34 33.45 -5.33
CA VAL A 53 -9.59 34.21 -5.40
C VAL A 53 -10.65 33.45 -6.23
N LEU A 54 -10.25 32.91 -7.37
CA LEU A 54 -11.15 32.19 -8.27
C LEU A 54 -11.66 30.87 -7.66
N THR A 55 -10.85 30.21 -6.86
CA THR A 55 -11.15 28.92 -6.28
C THR A 55 -11.60 28.98 -4.81
N LYS A 56 -11.83 30.17 -4.26
CA LYS A 56 -12.15 30.41 -2.84
C LYS A 56 -13.32 29.58 -2.30
N LYS A 57 -14.24 29.15 -3.16
CA LYS A 57 -15.34 28.25 -2.78
C LYS A 57 -14.96 26.78 -2.62
N MET A 58 -13.81 26.38 -3.20
CA MET A 58 -13.33 24.99 -3.24
C MET A 58 -12.07 24.79 -2.42
N LEU A 59 -11.19 25.81 -2.37
CA LEU A 59 -9.89 25.79 -1.72
C LEU A 59 -9.81 26.99 -0.78
N ASP A 60 -9.63 26.72 0.49
CA ASP A 60 -9.54 27.73 1.54
C ASP A 60 -8.11 28.28 1.71
N ASP A 61 -7.96 29.26 2.60
CA ASP A 61 -6.64 29.89 2.86
C ASP A 61 -5.67 28.89 3.50
N ALA A 62 -6.17 27.90 4.28
CA ALA A 62 -5.34 26.88 4.89
C ALA A 62 -4.72 25.94 3.83
N PHE A 63 -5.48 25.61 2.78
CA PHE A 63 -4.96 24.86 1.64
C PHE A 63 -3.77 25.60 0.99
N TRP A 64 -3.92 26.89 0.71
CA TRP A 64 -2.85 27.67 0.05
C TRP A 64 -1.61 27.81 0.91
N GLN A 65 -1.75 27.96 2.23
CA GLN A 65 -0.63 27.97 3.17
C GLN A 65 0.10 26.62 3.19
N THR A 66 -0.63 25.52 3.28
CA THR A 66 -0.06 24.18 3.26
C THR A 66 0.63 23.89 1.92
N PHE A 67 0.00 24.29 0.82
CA PHE A 67 0.55 24.12 -0.52
C PHE A 67 1.88 24.83 -0.71
N LEU A 68 1.96 26.13 -0.32
CA LEU A 68 3.21 26.88 -0.34
C LEU A 68 4.27 26.32 0.59
N HIS A 69 3.86 25.86 1.78
CA HIS A 69 4.77 25.20 2.70
C HIS A 69 5.38 23.93 2.07
N LEU A 70 4.58 23.08 1.47
CA LEU A 70 5.05 21.87 0.78
C LEU A 70 6.02 22.19 -0.37
N LEU A 71 5.68 23.19 -1.22
CA LEU A 71 6.52 23.58 -2.33
C LEU A 71 7.90 24.12 -1.92
N ASN A 72 7.99 24.76 -0.75
CA ASN A 72 9.22 25.40 -0.29
C ASN A 72 9.98 24.60 0.76
N SER A 73 9.33 23.62 1.43
CA SER A 73 9.99 22.77 2.44
C SER A 73 10.72 21.57 1.83
N GLU A 74 10.22 21.05 0.74
CA GLU A 74 10.88 19.99 -0.02
C GLU A 74 11.74 20.60 -1.12
N GLN A 75 12.94 20.98 -0.78
CA GLN A 75 13.99 21.10 -1.79
C GLN A 75 14.39 19.67 -2.17
N ASP A 76 13.93 19.24 -3.34
CA ASP A 76 14.57 18.15 -4.05
C ASP A 76 16.03 18.58 -4.25
N ARG A 77 16.88 18.21 -3.31
CA ARG A 77 18.32 18.34 -3.51
C ARG A 77 18.63 17.31 -4.58
N PRO A 78 18.94 17.71 -5.83
CA PRO A 78 19.56 16.77 -6.72
C PRO A 78 20.71 16.19 -5.94
N ASP A 79 20.71 14.88 -5.74
CA ASP A 79 21.85 14.17 -5.17
C ASP A 79 23.06 14.75 -5.87
N GLY A 80 23.85 15.58 -5.14
CA GLY A 80 24.97 16.27 -5.72
C GLY A 80 25.88 15.18 -6.25
N GLY A 81 25.93 15.03 -7.57
CA GLY A 81 26.48 13.90 -8.29
C GLY A 81 27.98 13.66 -8.14
N ASP A 82 28.57 14.12 -7.06
CA ASP A 82 29.98 13.93 -6.71
C ASP A 82 30.18 12.85 -5.62
N GLY A 83 29.08 12.23 -5.14
CA GLY A 83 29.17 11.02 -4.32
C GLY A 83 29.36 9.79 -5.18
N GLU A 84 30.39 8.99 -4.91
CA GLU A 84 30.46 7.63 -5.44
C GLU A 84 29.10 6.96 -5.25
N LEU A 85 28.49 6.51 -6.34
CA LEU A 85 27.26 5.72 -6.31
C LEU A 85 27.55 4.50 -5.44
N ILE A 86 27.10 4.53 -4.18
CA ILE A 86 27.25 3.38 -3.28
C ILE A 86 26.51 2.23 -3.94
N LYS A 87 27.28 1.26 -4.46
CA LYS A 87 26.70 0.04 -5.01
C LYS A 87 25.89 -0.66 -3.94
N LYS A 88 24.62 -0.87 -4.22
CA LYS A 88 23.71 -1.65 -3.38
C LYS A 88 23.19 -2.79 -4.24
N TRP A 89 23.27 -4.02 -3.74
CA TRP A 89 22.87 -5.20 -4.50
C TRP A 89 21.48 -5.07 -5.14
N TRP A 90 20.51 -4.46 -4.42
CA TRP A 90 19.13 -4.31 -4.90
C TRP A 90 18.95 -3.26 -6.01
N LYS A 91 19.94 -2.37 -6.25
CA LYS A 91 19.88 -1.38 -7.32
C LYS A 91 20.23 -1.98 -8.68
N GLU A 92 20.96 -3.09 -8.69
CA GLU A 92 21.46 -3.76 -9.89
C GLU A 92 20.80 -5.13 -10.09
N ALA A 93 20.07 -5.64 -9.09
CA ALA A 93 19.49 -6.97 -9.08
C ALA A 93 18.29 -7.11 -10.01
N VAL A 94 18.18 -8.27 -10.63
CA VAL A 94 17.00 -8.73 -11.37
C VAL A 94 16.08 -9.45 -10.41
N PHE A 95 14.88 -8.90 -10.22
CA PHE A 95 13.85 -9.49 -9.39
C PHE A 95 12.85 -10.27 -10.25
N TYR A 96 12.56 -11.50 -9.86
CA TYR A 96 11.53 -12.32 -10.48
C TYR A 96 10.39 -12.56 -9.50
N GLN A 97 9.22 -12.01 -9.78
CA GLN A 97 8.03 -12.25 -8.97
C GLN A 97 7.40 -13.58 -9.30
N ILE A 98 7.07 -14.36 -8.28
CA ILE A 98 6.31 -15.61 -8.41
C ILE A 98 4.98 -15.46 -7.68
N TYR A 99 3.91 -15.71 -8.42
CA TYR A 99 2.60 -15.99 -7.88
C TYR A 99 2.50 -17.52 -7.69
N PRO A 100 2.64 -18.05 -6.47
CA PRO A 100 2.76 -19.49 -6.26
C PRO A 100 1.64 -20.28 -6.91
N ARG A 101 0.41 -19.84 -6.73
CA ARG A 101 -0.83 -20.49 -7.24
C ARG A 101 -0.80 -20.80 -8.73
N SER A 102 -0.17 -19.96 -9.54
CA SER A 102 -0.17 -20.08 -11.01
C SER A 102 1.17 -20.45 -11.63
N PHE A 103 2.21 -20.71 -10.81
CA PHE A 103 3.57 -20.88 -11.33
C PHE A 103 3.86 -22.31 -11.78
N CYS A 104 3.74 -23.30 -10.90
CA CYS A 104 4.00 -24.70 -11.24
C CYS A 104 3.29 -25.61 -10.24
N ASP A 105 2.35 -26.41 -10.75
CA ASP A 105 1.60 -27.43 -10.02
C ASP A 105 2.36 -28.76 -10.10
N THR A 106 2.67 -29.40 -8.97
CA THR A 106 3.39 -30.68 -8.92
C THR A 106 2.50 -31.86 -8.58
N ASN A 107 1.34 -31.62 -8.00
CA ASN A 107 0.42 -32.67 -7.53
C ASN A 107 -0.78 -32.87 -8.45
N GLY A 108 -1.00 -31.96 -9.43
CA GLY A 108 -2.06 -32.05 -10.44
C GLY A 108 -3.43 -31.58 -9.94
N ASP A 109 -3.49 -30.79 -8.88
CA ASP A 109 -4.73 -30.24 -8.34
C ASP A 109 -5.17 -28.91 -9.01
N GLY A 110 -4.36 -28.39 -9.92
CA GLY A 110 -4.59 -27.14 -10.62
C GLY A 110 -4.04 -25.91 -9.89
N ILE A 111 -3.37 -26.09 -8.75
CA ILE A 111 -2.78 -25.04 -7.93
C ILE A 111 -1.26 -25.22 -7.88
N GLY A 112 -0.51 -24.19 -8.22
CA GLY A 112 0.94 -24.22 -8.09
C GLY A 112 1.37 -24.27 -6.62
N ASP A 113 2.53 -24.87 -6.36
CA ASP A 113 3.01 -25.17 -5.03
C ASP A 113 4.51 -24.88 -4.84
N LEU A 114 5.00 -24.94 -3.61
CA LEU A 114 6.41 -24.69 -3.27
C LEU A 114 7.36 -25.69 -3.93
N LYS A 115 6.95 -26.95 -4.06
CA LYS A 115 7.73 -27.98 -4.78
C LYS A 115 7.91 -27.62 -6.25
N GLY A 116 6.87 -27.04 -6.86
CA GLY A 116 6.94 -26.57 -8.24
C GLY A 116 7.95 -25.45 -8.39
N ILE A 117 8.02 -24.52 -7.43
CA ILE A 117 9.02 -23.45 -7.41
C ILE A 117 10.43 -24.05 -7.21
N ILE A 118 10.60 -24.97 -6.24
CA ILE A 118 11.86 -25.67 -5.99
C ILE A 118 12.35 -26.37 -7.27
N GLY A 119 11.47 -27.07 -7.98
CA GLY A 119 11.79 -27.75 -9.23
C GLY A 119 12.20 -26.81 -10.38
N LYS A 120 11.98 -25.49 -10.25
CA LYS A 120 12.30 -24.47 -11.25
C LYS A 120 13.49 -23.56 -10.84
N LEU A 121 14.20 -23.85 -9.75
CA LEU A 121 15.29 -23.00 -9.27
C LEU A 121 16.43 -22.88 -10.31
N ASP A 122 16.79 -23.95 -11.00
CA ASP A 122 17.82 -23.90 -12.04
C ASP A 122 17.38 -23.06 -13.24
N TYR A 123 16.11 -23.12 -13.60
CA TYR A 123 15.53 -22.25 -14.62
C TYR A 123 15.64 -20.77 -14.23
N LEU A 124 15.22 -20.41 -13.01
CA LEU A 124 15.28 -19.04 -12.50
C LEU A 124 16.72 -18.52 -12.44
N HIS A 125 17.66 -19.35 -11.99
CA HIS A 125 19.09 -19.01 -11.96
C HIS A 125 19.64 -18.80 -13.37
N THR A 126 19.34 -19.69 -14.32
CA THR A 126 19.77 -19.59 -15.72
C THR A 126 19.17 -18.36 -16.41
N LEU A 127 17.95 -17.99 -16.04
CA LEU A 127 17.28 -16.76 -16.53
C LEU A 127 18.00 -15.49 -16.06
N GLY A 128 18.84 -15.58 -15.02
CA GLY A 128 19.59 -14.45 -14.45
C GLY A 128 18.85 -13.70 -13.34
N ALA A 129 17.92 -14.36 -12.65
CA ALA A 129 17.27 -13.76 -11.48
C ALA A 129 18.26 -13.73 -10.29
N ASP A 130 18.42 -12.57 -9.68
CA ASP A 130 19.21 -12.37 -8.46
C ASP A 130 18.36 -12.54 -7.20
N ALA A 131 17.08 -12.26 -7.31
CA ALA A 131 16.13 -12.38 -6.22
C ALA A 131 14.78 -12.89 -6.72
N VAL A 132 14.14 -13.72 -5.92
CA VAL A 132 12.76 -14.17 -6.11
C VAL A 132 11.88 -13.46 -5.10
N TRP A 133 10.83 -12.81 -5.56
CA TRP A 133 9.77 -12.26 -4.73
C TRP A 133 8.56 -13.18 -4.79
N LEU A 134 8.18 -13.76 -3.64
CA LEU A 134 6.96 -14.54 -3.51
C LEU A 134 5.79 -13.65 -3.11
N SER A 135 4.70 -13.69 -3.87
CA SER A 135 3.39 -13.25 -3.38
C SER A 135 2.99 -14.08 -2.15
N PRO A 136 2.04 -13.61 -1.31
CA PRO A 136 1.79 -14.22 -0.01
C PRO A 136 1.56 -15.75 -0.07
N ILE A 137 2.23 -16.46 0.83
CA ILE A 137 2.11 -17.91 0.99
C ILE A 137 1.56 -18.31 2.36
N TYR A 138 1.24 -17.32 3.19
CA TYR A 138 0.72 -17.53 4.54
C TYR A 138 -0.68 -18.13 4.51
N ASP A 139 -1.09 -18.75 5.62
CA ASP A 139 -2.44 -19.30 5.75
C ASP A 139 -3.50 -18.21 5.59
N SER A 140 -4.41 -18.41 4.66
CA SER A 140 -5.41 -17.43 4.24
C SER A 140 -6.70 -18.15 3.81
N PRO A 141 -7.90 -17.58 4.08
CA PRO A 141 -9.14 -18.05 3.47
C PRO A 141 -9.24 -17.72 1.96
N ASN A 142 -8.24 -17.00 1.44
CA ASN A 142 -8.06 -16.72 0.01
C ASN A 142 -9.18 -15.86 -0.63
N ASP A 143 -9.71 -14.91 0.12
CA ASP A 143 -10.66 -13.92 -0.38
C ASP A 143 -9.99 -12.95 -1.38
N ASP A 144 -8.71 -12.63 -1.14
CA ASP A 144 -7.89 -11.75 -1.98
C ASP A 144 -6.54 -12.40 -2.33
N ASN A 145 -6.58 -13.62 -2.88
CA ASN A 145 -5.41 -14.32 -3.38
C ASN A 145 -4.24 -14.43 -2.38
N GLY A 146 -4.54 -14.61 -1.10
CA GLY A 146 -3.56 -14.74 -0.02
C GLY A 146 -3.22 -13.42 0.69
N TYR A 147 -3.72 -12.28 0.19
CA TYR A 147 -3.53 -10.99 0.88
C TYR A 147 -4.46 -10.77 2.07
N ASP A 148 -5.36 -11.68 2.37
CA ASP A 148 -6.20 -11.77 3.56
C ASP A 148 -5.65 -12.81 4.53
N ILE A 149 -4.59 -12.46 5.26
CA ILE A 149 -3.83 -13.41 6.08
C ILE A 149 -4.59 -13.77 7.35
N ARG A 150 -4.80 -15.09 7.56
CA ARG A 150 -5.42 -15.66 8.75
C ARG A 150 -4.38 -16.04 9.82
N ASP A 151 -3.20 -16.50 9.40
CA ASP A 151 -2.11 -16.89 10.30
C ASP A 151 -0.75 -16.65 9.63
N TYR A 152 0.04 -15.72 10.16
CA TYR A 152 1.36 -15.37 9.61
C TYR A 152 2.43 -16.45 9.86
N HIS A 153 2.17 -17.39 10.75
CA HIS A 153 3.12 -18.44 11.15
C HIS A 153 2.89 -19.77 10.44
N LYS A 154 1.94 -19.83 9.51
CA LYS A 154 1.61 -21.04 8.75
C LYS A 154 1.67 -20.79 7.25
N ILE A 155 2.09 -21.82 6.53
CA ILE A 155 1.98 -21.85 5.07
C ILE A 155 0.55 -22.29 4.70
N MET A 156 -0.02 -21.67 3.68
CA MET A 156 -1.30 -22.10 3.09
C MET A 156 -1.19 -23.56 2.65
N LYS A 157 -2.12 -24.39 3.06
CA LYS A 157 -2.08 -25.85 2.88
C LYS A 157 -1.88 -26.26 1.42
N GLU A 158 -2.47 -25.53 0.49
CA GLU A 158 -2.37 -25.80 -0.94
C GLU A 158 -0.97 -25.53 -1.50
N PHE A 159 -0.20 -24.65 -0.85
CA PHE A 159 1.16 -24.32 -1.30
C PHE A 159 2.23 -25.26 -0.73
N GLY A 160 1.96 -25.89 0.41
CA GLY A 160 2.90 -26.84 0.99
C GLY A 160 3.13 -26.69 2.48
N THR A 161 4.37 -26.94 2.93
CA THR A 161 4.75 -27.00 4.34
C THR A 161 5.92 -26.05 4.65
N MET A 162 6.21 -25.85 5.94
CA MET A 162 7.39 -25.09 6.38
C MET A 162 8.70 -25.76 5.95
N GLU A 163 8.76 -27.10 5.96
CA GLU A 163 9.94 -27.84 5.50
C GLU A 163 10.20 -27.61 4.00
N GLU A 164 9.15 -27.47 3.21
CA GLU A 164 9.26 -27.13 1.78
C GLU A 164 9.67 -25.68 1.58
N PHE A 165 9.20 -24.77 2.42
CA PHE A 165 9.67 -23.38 2.44
C PHE A 165 11.17 -23.29 2.79
N ASP A 166 11.62 -24.01 3.81
CA ASP A 166 13.03 -24.06 4.18
C ASP A 166 13.90 -24.67 3.07
N ALA A 167 13.38 -25.67 2.37
CA ALA A 167 14.06 -26.25 1.21
C ALA A 167 14.16 -25.25 0.04
N LEU A 168 13.09 -24.48 -0.21
CA LEU A 168 13.09 -23.40 -1.21
C LEU A 168 14.13 -22.33 -0.86
N LEU A 169 14.13 -21.83 0.37
CA LEU A 169 15.07 -20.83 0.84
C LEU A 169 16.51 -21.30 0.71
N SER A 170 16.79 -22.52 1.15
CA SER A 170 18.11 -23.15 1.03
C SER A 170 18.52 -23.30 -0.43
N GLY A 171 17.61 -23.73 -1.29
CA GLY A 171 17.86 -23.91 -2.73
C GLY A 171 18.16 -22.61 -3.47
N LEU A 172 17.49 -21.50 -3.10
CA LEU A 172 17.78 -20.16 -3.60
C LEU A 172 19.18 -19.70 -3.16
N HIS A 173 19.48 -19.83 -1.88
CA HIS A 173 20.77 -19.40 -1.32
C HIS A 173 21.95 -20.20 -1.91
N GLN A 174 21.81 -21.49 -2.16
CA GLN A 174 22.84 -22.31 -2.83
C GLN A 174 23.17 -21.82 -4.24
N ARG A 175 22.24 -21.12 -4.89
CA ARG A 175 22.42 -20.54 -6.23
C ARG A 175 22.78 -19.04 -6.19
N GLY A 176 23.04 -18.49 -5.00
CA GLY A 176 23.34 -17.07 -4.82
C GLY A 176 22.13 -16.15 -4.98
N MET A 177 20.93 -16.71 -5.13
CA MET A 177 19.69 -15.96 -5.23
C MET A 177 19.15 -15.61 -3.84
N ARG A 178 18.40 -14.51 -3.74
CA ARG A 178 17.73 -14.06 -2.52
C ARG A 178 16.24 -14.31 -2.59
N LEU A 179 15.62 -14.49 -1.42
CA LEU A 179 14.18 -14.54 -1.27
C LEU A 179 13.68 -13.22 -0.70
N ILE A 180 12.61 -12.69 -1.29
CA ILE A 180 11.82 -11.58 -0.77
C ILE A 180 10.43 -12.11 -0.49
N MET A 181 10.00 -11.93 0.75
CA MET A 181 8.65 -12.28 1.18
C MET A 181 7.76 -11.04 1.20
N ASP A 182 6.51 -11.23 0.83
CA ASP A 182 5.51 -10.19 0.96
C ASP A 182 5.16 -9.98 2.45
N LEU A 183 5.19 -8.74 2.92
CA LEU A 183 4.84 -8.39 4.29
C LEU A 183 3.50 -7.65 4.31
N VAL A 184 2.42 -8.40 4.39
CA VAL A 184 1.05 -7.86 4.38
C VAL A 184 0.63 -7.49 5.79
N VAL A 185 0.91 -6.26 6.20
CA VAL A 185 0.66 -5.76 7.57
C VAL A 185 -0.22 -4.50 7.59
N ASN A 186 -0.90 -4.17 6.49
CA ASN A 186 -1.92 -3.14 6.48
C ASN A 186 -3.20 -3.61 7.16
N HIS A 187 -3.54 -4.87 6.99
CA HIS A 187 -4.77 -5.51 7.46
C HIS A 187 -4.52 -7.00 7.71
N THR A 188 -5.46 -7.64 8.39
CA THR A 188 -5.55 -9.10 8.47
C THR A 188 -6.85 -9.60 7.86
N SER A 189 -6.96 -10.92 7.65
CA SER A 189 -8.27 -11.55 7.43
C SER A 189 -9.19 -11.31 8.64
N ASP A 190 -10.48 -11.23 8.42
CA ASP A 190 -11.49 -11.27 9.50
C ASP A 190 -11.55 -12.65 10.19
N GLU A 191 -10.88 -13.65 9.64
CA GLU A 191 -10.65 -14.96 10.27
C GLU A 191 -9.38 -15.01 11.13
N HIS A 192 -8.55 -13.97 11.17
CA HIS A 192 -7.37 -13.89 12.03
C HIS A 192 -7.78 -13.95 13.51
N GLU A 193 -7.00 -14.65 14.33
CA GLU A 193 -7.29 -14.83 15.74
C GLU A 193 -7.48 -13.49 16.46
N TRP A 194 -6.62 -12.50 16.18
CA TRP A 194 -6.75 -11.17 16.79
C TRP A 194 -8.10 -10.52 16.51
N PHE A 195 -8.60 -10.60 15.27
CA PHE A 195 -9.89 -10.00 14.92
C PHE A 195 -11.05 -10.76 15.55
N ARG A 196 -11.00 -12.09 15.56
CA ARG A 196 -12.02 -12.93 16.20
C ARG A 196 -12.12 -12.63 17.70
N GLU A 197 -10.97 -12.48 18.37
CA GLU A 197 -10.92 -12.11 19.78
C GLU A 197 -11.44 -10.68 20.02
N ALA A 198 -11.06 -9.72 19.15
CA ALA A 198 -11.54 -8.34 19.21
C ALA A 198 -13.08 -8.25 19.10
N VAL A 199 -13.69 -9.06 18.23
CA VAL A 199 -15.16 -9.11 18.05
C VAL A 199 -15.82 -9.85 19.20
N ARG A 200 -15.18 -10.89 19.77
CA ARG A 200 -15.74 -11.69 20.86
C ARG A 200 -15.78 -10.91 22.17
N ASP A 201 -14.77 -10.10 22.44
CA ASP A 201 -14.63 -9.34 23.67
C ASP A 201 -14.09 -7.92 23.37
N PRO A 202 -14.93 -6.88 23.45
CA PRO A 202 -14.53 -5.49 23.24
C PRO A 202 -13.48 -5.00 24.26
N TYR A 203 -13.31 -5.70 25.39
CA TYR A 203 -12.28 -5.39 26.37
C TYR A 203 -11.00 -6.18 26.16
N SER A 204 -10.95 -7.04 25.14
CA SER A 204 -9.75 -7.75 24.73
C SER A 204 -8.65 -6.78 24.34
N PRO A 205 -7.38 -7.04 24.69
CA PRO A 205 -6.25 -6.24 24.22
C PRO A 205 -6.11 -6.24 22.70
N PHE A 206 -6.74 -7.17 21.98
CA PHE A 206 -6.76 -7.23 20.54
C PHE A 206 -7.79 -6.28 19.90
N HIS A 207 -8.76 -5.75 20.68
CA HIS A 207 -9.72 -4.80 20.14
C HIS A 207 -9.01 -3.55 19.59
N ASP A 208 -8.05 -3.00 20.33
CA ASP A 208 -7.26 -1.85 19.90
C ASP A 208 -6.25 -2.16 18.77
N TYR A 209 -6.13 -3.42 18.31
CA TYR A 209 -5.32 -3.76 17.14
C TYR A 209 -6.01 -3.37 15.83
N TYR A 210 -7.31 -3.10 15.88
CA TYR A 210 -8.13 -2.71 14.75
C TYR A 210 -8.76 -1.34 14.96
N ILE A 211 -9.35 -0.79 13.93
CA ILE A 211 -9.99 0.53 13.97
C ILE A 211 -11.51 0.32 14.06
N PHE A 212 -12.03 0.40 15.27
CA PHE A 212 -13.45 0.37 15.55
C PHE A 212 -14.02 1.76 15.79
N ARG A 213 -15.33 1.94 15.55
CA ARG A 213 -16.11 3.13 15.86
C ARG A 213 -17.47 2.70 16.39
N GLU A 214 -17.93 3.35 17.44
CA GLU A 214 -19.26 3.13 18.02
C GLU A 214 -20.36 3.37 16.99
N ASN A 215 -21.45 2.62 17.11
CA ASN A 215 -22.64 2.82 16.29
C ASN A 215 -23.54 3.86 16.98
N GLU A 216 -23.50 5.11 16.52
CA GLU A 216 -24.27 6.19 17.14
C GLU A 216 -25.75 6.23 16.67
N ASP A 217 -26.00 5.97 15.38
CA ASP A 217 -27.33 6.17 14.78
C ASP A 217 -27.69 5.17 13.66
N GLY A 218 -26.97 4.07 13.59
CA GLY A 218 -27.16 3.04 12.56
C GLY A 218 -26.55 3.38 11.20
N ARG A 219 -25.73 4.42 11.14
CA ARG A 219 -25.04 4.83 9.92
C ARG A 219 -23.54 4.61 10.04
N GLU A 220 -22.90 4.56 8.88
CA GLU A 220 -21.45 4.48 8.79
C GLU A 220 -20.79 5.72 9.41
N PRO A 221 -19.64 5.58 10.09
CA PRO A 221 -18.95 6.67 10.79
C PRO A 221 -18.59 7.87 9.91
N ASN A 222 -18.36 7.63 8.63
CA ASN A 222 -18.02 8.66 7.65
C ASN A 222 -18.27 8.17 6.21
N ASN A 223 -17.91 8.99 5.24
CA ASN A 223 -18.10 8.73 3.81
C ASN A 223 -16.95 7.95 3.15
N TRP A 224 -16.07 7.34 3.89
CA TRP A 224 -14.94 6.63 3.32
C TRP A 224 -15.40 5.43 2.50
N THR A 225 -14.65 5.18 1.41
CA THR A 225 -14.94 4.10 0.48
C THR A 225 -13.78 3.12 0.45
N SER A 226 -14.09 1.84 0.33
CA SER A 226 -13.09 0.79 0.19
C SER A 226 -12.61 0.66 -1.26
N PHE A 227 -11.45 0.05 -1.46
CA PHE A 227 -10.88 -0.15 -2.80
C PHE A 227 -11.80 -1.01 -3.70
N PHE A 228 -12.44 -2.03 -3.13
CA PHE A 228 -13.36 -2.90 -3.85
C PHE A 228 -14.84 -2.45 -3.81
N GLY A 229 -15.15 -1.37 -3.11
CA GLY A 229 -16.53 -0.93 -2.84
C GLY A 229 -17.19 -0.11 -3.93
N GLN A 230 -16.54 0.08 -5.06
CA GLN A 230 -17.08 0.82 -6.20
C GLN A 230 -17.52 2.29 -5.88
N GLY A 231 -16.90 2.89 -4.86
CA GLY A 231 -17.16 4.27 -4.46
C GLY A 231 -18.48 4.52 -3.74
N LYS A 232 -19.10 3.50 -3.15
CA LYS A 232 -20.30 3.68 -2.34
C LYS A 232 -19.96 4.38 -1.04
N TYR A 233 -20.79 5.37 -0.68
CA TYR A 233 -20.68 6.09 0.58
C TYR A 233 -20.62 5.13 1.77
N GLY A 234 -19.62 5.29 2.64
CA GLY A 234 -19.47 4.54 3.88
C GLY A 234 -19.05 3.07 3.75
N ASP A 235 -18.84 2.54 2.55
CA ASP A 235 -18.56 1.11 2.36
C ASP A 235 -17.17 0.65 2.83
N ALA A 236 -16.34 1.57 3.35
CA ALA A 236 -15.11 1.22 4.08
C ALA A 236 -15.38 0.70 5.51
N TRP A 237 -16.64 0.70 5.94
CA TRP A 237 -17.04 0.30 7.28
C TRP A 237 -17.94 -0.92 7.25
N ARG A 238 -17.57 -1.94 8.02
CA ARG A 238 -18.38 -3.15 8.22
C ARG A 238 -19.00 -3.11 9.62
N TYR A 239 -20.32 -3.19 9.69
CA TYR A 239 -21.02 -3.30 10.96
C TYR A 239 -20.76 -4.65 11.63
N ILE A 240 -20.43 -4.61 12.92
CA ILE A 240 -20.19 -5.76 13.79
C ILE A 240 -21.30 -5.83 14.83
N PRO A 241 -22.37 -6.64 14.60
CA PRO A 241 -23.54 -6.67 15.48
C PRO A 241 -23.23 -7.11 16.91
N GLN A 242 -22.17 -7.90 17.11
CA GLN A 242 -21.79 -8.43 18.41
C GLN A 242 -21.41 -7.33 19.40
N ASN A 243 -20.78 -6.27 18.90
CA ASN A 243 -20.25 -5.16 19.71
C ASN A 243 -21.03 -3.86 19.52
N ASP A 244 -21.97 -3.85 18.58
CA ASP A 244 -22.66 -2.63 18.11
C ASP A 244 -21.66 -1.57 17.63
N GLU A 245 -20.67 -1.98 16.83
CA GLU A 245 -19.58 -1.15 16.33
C GLU A 245 -19.40 -1.30 14.82
N TRP A 246 -18.68 -0.36 14.24
CA TRP A 246 -18.18 -0.40 12.86
C TRP A 246 -16.69 -0.67 12.83
N ALA A 247 -16.25 -1.67 12.06
CA ALA A 247 -14.85 -1.98 11.83
C ALA A 247 -14.40 -1.45 10.45
N LEU A 248 -13.22 -0.82 10.40
CA LEU A 248 -12.65 -0.29 9.16
C LEU A 248 -12.06 -1.40 8.28
N HIS A 249 -12.35 -1.30 6.97
CA HIS A 249 -11.67 -2.07 5.93
C HIS A 249 -11.50 -1.22 4.68
N LEU A 250 -10.26 -1.00 4.25
CA LEU A 250 -9.99 -0.19 3.05
C LEU A 250 -9.88 -1.02 1.77
N PHE A 251 -9.82 -2.34 1.90
CA PHE A 251 -9.84 -3.30 0.79
C PHE A 251 -11.12 -4.14 0.80
N SER A 252 -11.03 -5.47 0.86
CA SER A 252 -12.20 -6.33 0.97
C SER A 252 -12.88 -6.20 2.34
N LYS A 253 -14.18 -6.48 2.38
CA LYS A 253 -14.95 -6.58 3.65
C LYS A 253 -14.43 -7.64 4.62
N LYS A 254 -13.51 -8.49 4.17
CA LYS A 254 -12.84 -9.51 4.97
C LYS A 254 -11.40 -9.17 5.33
N GLN A 255 -10.91 -7.98 4.95
CA GLN A 255 -9.56 -7.50 5.22
C GLN A 255 -9.64 -6.32 6.19
N MET A 256 -9.52 -6.60 7.48
CA MET A 256 -9.70 -5.63 8.56
C MET A 256 -8.42 -4.82 8.78
N ASP A 257 -8.51 -3.49 8.65
CA ASP A 257 -7.38 -2.58 8.77
C ASP A 257 -6.81 -2.55 10.19
N LEU A 258 -5.48 -2.63 10.27
CA LEU A 258 -4.75 -2.62 11.53
C LEU A 258 -4.51 -1.19 12.04
N ASN A 259 -4.62 -1.02 13.34
CA ASN A 259 -4.39 0.23 14.05
C ASN A 259 -2.90 0.46 14.34
N TRP A 260 -2.18 1.01 13.38
CA TRP A 260 -0.74 1.29 13.50
C TRP A 260 -0.36 2.34 14.56
N ASP A 261 -1.33 3.07 15.11
CA ASP A 261 -1.08 3.96 16.26
C ASP A 261 -0.85 3.17 17.55
N ASN A 262 -1.32 1.92 17.61
CA ASN A 262 -1.13 1.05 18.77
C ASN A 262 0.33 0.55 18.87
N PRO A 263 1.10 0.92 19.92
CA PRO A 263 2.49 0.50 20.06
C PRO A 263 2.65 -1.00 20.32
N ARG A 264 1.64 -1.65 20.90
CA ARG A 264 1.65 -3.08 21.16
C ARG A 264 1.51 -3.86 19.84
N LEU A 265 0.62 -3.42 18.95
CA LEU A 265 0.51 -3.99 17.60
C LEU A 265 1.85 -3.87 16.85
N ARG A 266 2.49 -2.68 16.88
CA ARG A 266 3.80 -2.50 16.23
C ARG A 266 4.86 -3.47 16.76
N SER A 267 4.87 -3.69 18.06
CA SER A 267 5.80 -4.67 18.67
C SER A 267 5.50 -6.10 18.23
N GLU A 268 4.23 -6.46 18.14
CA GLU A 268 3.80 -7.79 17.71
C GLU A 268 4.18 -8.08 16.25
N ILE A 269 4.02 -7.09 15.37
CA ILE A 269 4.40 -7.23 13.95
C ILE A 269 5.92 -7.34 13.76
N ILE A 270 6.72 -6.75 14.65
CA ILE A 270 8.19 -6.74 14.55
C ILE A 270 8.82 -7.98 15.19
N SER A 271 8.14 -8.64 16.12
CA SER A 271 8.64 -9.81 16.81
C SER A 271 8.68 -11.04 15.93
#